data_be11e0d0cfce3867fb1423d350852317
#
_entry.id   be11e0d0cfce3867fb1423d350852317
#
_cell.length_a   1.000
_cell.length_b   1.000
_cell.length_c   1.000
_cell.angle_alpha   90.00
_cell.angle_beta   90.00
_cell.angle_gamma   90.00
#
_symmetry.space_group_name_H-M   'P 1'
#
loop_
_entity.id
_entity.type
_entity.pdbx_description
1 polymer ?
#
loop_
_entity_poly.entity_id
_entity_poly.type
_entity_poly.pdbx_seq_one_letter_code
_entity_poly.pdbx_strand_id
1 'polypeptide(L)' 'MATTPTQIRIDADIKKQAMDLFSSLGLDMSSAVNLFLHQCVLRGGLPFSVEM' A
#
# COMPACT_ATOMS: atom_id res chain seq x y z
N MET A 1 -4.40 -19.04 -1.09
CA MET A 1 -5.03 -18.02 -0.26
C MET A 1 -6.00 -17.22 -1.09
N ALA A 2 -7.19 -16.99 -0.61
CA ALA A 2 -8.21 -16.25 -1.36
C ALA A 2 -7.89 -14.75 -1.36
N THR A 3 -8.09 -14.11 -2.49
CA THR A 3 -7.97 -12.65 -2.58
C THR A 3 -9.35 -12.05 -2.72
N THR A 4 -9.55 -10.91 -2.07
CA THR A 4 -10.82 -10.20 -2.07
C THR A 4 -10.63 -8.81 -2.64
N PRO A 5 -11.45 -8.38 -3.60
CA PRO A 5 -11.31 -7.03 -4.13
C PRO A 5 -11.70 -6.00 -3.07
N THR A 6 -10.96 -4.91 -3.03
CA THR A 6 -11.19 -3.81 -2.11
C THR A 6 -11.10 -2.51 -2.88
N GLN A 7 -12.10 -1.65 -2.75
CA GLN A 7 -12.09 -0.35 -3.37
C GLN A 7 -11.60 0.70 -2.37
N ILE A 8 -10.60 1.47 -2.78
CA ILE A 8 -9.99 2.49 -1.94
C ILE A 8 -9.95 3.79 -2.73
N ARG A 9 -10.33 4.87 -2.07
CA ARG A 9 -10.19 6.20 -2.65
C ARG A 9 -8.79 6.71 -2.36
N ILE A 10 -8.09 7.12 -3.41
CA ILE A 10 -6.73 7.62 -3.29
C ILE A 10 -6.67 8.97 -3.98
N ASP A 11 -6.01 9.94 -3.35
CA ASP A 11 -5.74 11.22 -3.98
C ASP A 11 -5.01 10.99 -5.32
N ALA A 12 -5.50 11.63 -6.38
CA ALA A 12 -5.01 11.35 -7.74
C ALA A 12 -3.52 11.65 -7.91
N ASP A 13 -3.05 12.75 -7.32
CA ASP A 13 -1.64 13.11 -7.40
C ASP A 13 -0.75 12.12 -6.67
N ILE A 14 -1.16 11.73 -5.48
CA ILE A 14 -0.43 10.74 -4.68
C ILE A 14 -0.44 9.38 -5.36
N LYS A 15 -1.58 9.01 -5.95
CA LYS A 15 -1.67 7.75 -6.68
C LYS A 15 -0.66 7.68 -7.81
N LYS A 16 -0.55 8.76 -8.59
CA LYS A 16 0.39 8.82 -9.71
C LYS A 16 1.82 8.71 -9.22
N GLN A 17 2.18 9.48 -8.20
CA GLN A 17 3.52 9.46 -7.63
C GLN A 17 3.87 8.09 -7.08
N ALA A 18 2.92 7.48 -6.37
CA ALA A 18 3.14 6.16 -5.79
C ALA A 18 3.29 5.09 -6.88
N MET A 19 2.46 5.14 -7.91
CA MET A 19 2.55 4.18 -9.01
C MET A 19 3.89 4.28 -9.73
N ASP A 20 4.36 5.51 -9.96
CA ASP A 20 5.66 5.72 -10.60
C ASP A 20 6.79 5.16 -9.73
N LEU A 21 6.75 5.40 -8.43
CA LEU A 21 7.73 4.89 -7.50
C LEU A 21 7.72 3.37 -7.45
N PHE A 22 6.55 2.78 -7.31
CA PHE A 22 6.43 1.32 -7.24
C PHE A 22 6.88 0.65 -8.53
N SER A 23 6.58 1.27 -9.67
CA SER A 23 7.03 0.77 -10.96
C SER A 23 8.56 0.71 -11.02
N SER A 24 9.23 1.73 -10.49
CA SER A 24 10.68 1.76 -10.46
C SER A 24 11.27 0.68 -9.55
N LEU A 25 10.48 0.20 -8.59
CA LEU A 25 10.89 -0.87 -7.70
C LEU A 25 10.44 -2.26 -8.19
N GLY A 26 9.80 -2.32 -9.35
CA GLY A 26 9.29 -3.58 -9.89
C GLY A 26 8.00 -4.05 -9.25
N LEU A 27 7.25 -3.13 -8.62
CA LEU A 27 6.00 -3.46 -7.94
C LEU A 27 4.82 -2.81 -8.66
N ASP A 28 3.67 -3.47 -8.61
CA ASP A 28 2.42 -2.84 -8.99
C ASP A 28 1.71 -2.34 -7.72
N MET A 29 0.62 -1.61 -7.90
CA MET A 29 -0.11 -1.03 -6.76
C MET A 29 -0.66 -2.10 -5.83
N SER A 30 -1.22 -3.18 -6.38
CA SER A 30 -1.78 -4.26 -5.56
C SER A 30 -0.72 -4.93 -4.70
N SER A 31 0.44 -5.21 -5.29
CA SER A 31 1.55 -5.83 -4.55
C SER A 31 2.05 -4.92 -3.45
N ALA A 32 2.19 -3.62 -3.73
CA ALA A 32 2.66 -2.66 -2.74
C ALA A 32 1.68 -2.54 -1.57
N VAL A 33 0.38 -2.46 -1.86
CA VAL A 33 -0.65 -2.40 -0.81
C VAL A 33 -0.63 -3.66 0.03
N ASN A 34 -0.53 -4.83 -0.60
CA ASN A 34 -0.48 -6.09 0.14
C ASN A 34 0.75 -6.17 1.05
N LEU A 35 1.90 -5.71 0.58
CA LEU A 35 3.11 -5.65 1.40
C LEU A 35 2.88 -4.79 2.63
N PHE A 36 2.28 -3.63 2.46
CA PHE A 36 1.97 -2.73 3.58
C PHE A 36 1.06 -3.41 4.60
N LEU A 37 -0.01 -4.05 4.10
CA LEU A 37 -0.98 -4.72 4.97
C LEU A 37 -0.32 -5.85 5.77
N HIS A 38 0.54 -6.62 5.13
CA HIS A 38 1.25 -7.71 5.82
C HIS A 38 2.16 -7.15 6.91
N GLN A 39 2.86 -6.04 6.64
CA GLN A 39 3.72 -5.42 7.64
C GLN A 39 2.92 -4.92 8.83
N CYS A 40 1.75 -4.35 8.59
CA CYS A 40 0.87 -3.87 9.66
C CYS A 40 0.43 -5.03 10.56
N VAL A 41 0.05 -6.15 9.97
CA VAL A 41 -0.39 -7.32 10.73
C VAL A 41 0.75 -7.91 11.55
N LEU A 42 1.94 -8.02 10.96
CA LEU A 42 3.10 -8.57 11.64
C LEU A 42 3.51 -7.73 12.85
N ARG A 43 3.39 -6.41 12.74
CA ARG A 43 3.76 -5.50 13.82
C ARG A 43 2.64 -5.29 14.83
N GLY A 44 1.42 -5.65 14.48
CA GLY A 44 0.25 -5.35 15.31
C GLY A 44 -0.06 -3.86 15.32
N GLY A 45 0.30 -3.15 14.24
CA GLY A 45 0.09 -1.72 14.12
C GLY A 45 0.78 -1.20 12.88
N LEU A 46 0.88 0.11 12.75
CA LEU A 46 1.55 0.72 11.60
C LEU A 46 3.08 0.65 11.75
N PRO A 47 3.81 0.49 10.64
CA PRO A 47 5.27 0.48 10.69
C PRO A 47 5.88 1.88 10.85
N PHE A 48 5.07 2.86 11.17
CA PHE A 48 5.49 4.23 11.39
C PHE A 48 4.49 4.91 12.33
N SER A 49 4.91 6.03 12.91
CA SER A 49 4.03 6.79 13.80
C SER A 49 3.07 7.65 13.01
N VAL A 50 1.82 7.67 13.44
CA VAL A 50 0.82 8.56 12.87
C VAL A 50 0.47 9.59 13.92
N GLU A 51 0.66 10.86 13.59
CA GLU A 51 0.30 11.98 14.45
C GLU A 51 -0.95 12.63 13.90
N MET A 52 -1.89 12.87 14.79
CA MET A 52 -3.12 13.56 14.41
C MET A 52 -3.27 14.88 15.14
#